data_2346c7f3cdab1e6af3efdd8132517fdc
#
_entry.id   2346c7f3cdab1e6af3efdd8132517fdc
#
_cell.length_a   1.000
_cell.length_b   1.000
_cell.length_c   1.000
_cell.angle_alpha   90.00
_cell.angle_beta   90.00
_cell.angle_gamma   90.00
#
_symmetry.space_group_name_H-M   'P 1'
#
loop_
_entity.id
_entity.type
_entity.pdbx_description
1 polymer ?
#
loop_
_entity_poly.entity_id
_entity_poly.type
_entity_poly.pdbx_seq_one_letter_code
_entity_poly.pdbx_strand_id
1 'polypeptide(L)'
;MPAKKNSELSVEPIGAVESPVASTPPAQESVSLVSPLLVNPPQALTPGDERTWGILAHLSTLLNLVTGFGGPIAALIIYLIYKDRSRFVAYHALQSMVFQLIWWFGGGILIGLMWAVVGGLSMILVGIILIPFAILFTLLLLLLPAGALVYGVVGAVQVNQGHDFKYWLVGDWVRGTLTGA
;
A
#
# COMPACT_ATOMS: atom_id res chain seq x y z
N MET A 1 -13.32 -65.31 -23.10
CA MET A 1 -14.62 -65.96 -22.83
C MET A 1 -15.41 -65.09 -21.87
N PRO A 2 -16.74 -65.01 -22.05
CA PRO A 2 -17.45 -64.49 -23.21
C PRO A 2 -18.33 -63.28 -22.90
N ALA A 3 -18.78 -62.68 -23.96
CA ALA A 3 -19.79 -61.67 -24.09
C ALA A 3 -21.21 -62.14 -23.72
N LYS A 4 -22.09 -61.18 -23.41
CA LYS A 4 -23.53 -61.20 -23.69
C LYS A 4 -24.01 -59.74 -23.67
N LYS A 5 -24.40 -59.12 -24.74
CA LYS A 5 -25.40 -59.21 -25.81
C LYS A 5 -26.86 -59.05 -25.29
N ASN A 6 -27.44 -58.02 -25.89
CA ASN A 6 -28.87 -57.77 -26.21
C ASN A 6 -29.74 -57.24 -25.06
N SER A 7 -30.64 -56.30 -25.29
CA SER A 7 -31.59 -56.22 -26.41
C SER A 7 -32.17 -54.80 -26.58
N GLU A 8 -32.37 -54.48 -27.82
CA GLU A 8 -33.22 -53.41 -28.34
C GLU A 8 -34.68 -53.59 -27.89
N LEU A 9 -35.35 -52.49 -27.66
CA LEU A 9 -36.78 -52.37 -27.93
C LEU A 9 -37.08 -50.95 -28.39
N SER A 10 -37.32 -50.86 -29.69
CA SER A 10 -37.93 -49.75 -30.38
C SER A 10 -39.44 -49.72 -30.06
N VAL A 11 -40.02 -48.59 -29.80
CA VAL A 11 -41.39 -48.25 -30.05
C VAL A 11 -41.50 -46.80 -30.52
N GLU A 12 -41.99 -46.63 -31.70
CA GLU A 12 -42.40 -45.41 -32.38
C GLU A 12 -43.83 -45.00 -32.05
N PRO A 13 -44.35 -43.94 -32.68
CA PRO A 13 -44.68 -42.65 -32.12
C PRO A 13 -46.19 -42.40 -32.06
N ILE A 14 -46.65 -41.49 -31.25
CA ILE A 14 -48.00 -40.90 -31.41
C ILE A 14 -48.02 -39.45 -30.90
N GLY A 15 -48.47 -38.56 -31.74
CA GLY A 15 -49.35 -37.46 -31.33
C GLY A 15 -48.73 -36.08 -31.38
N ALA A 16 -48.88 -35.44 -32.54
CA ALA A 16 -48.86 -33.98 -32.64
C ALA A 16 -50.00 -33.40 -31.79
N VAL A 17 -49.64 -32.49 -30.89
CA VAL A 17 -50.58 -31.55 -30.30
C VAL A 17 -50.02 -30.14 -30.50
N GLU A 18 -50.81 -29.35 -31.17
CA GLU A 18 -50.58 -27.94 -31.52
C GLU A 18 -50.24 -27.09 -30.30
N SER A 19 -49.27 -26.25 -30.52
CA SER A 19 -48.84 -25.18 -29.59
C SER A 19 -49.92 -24.09 -29.51
N PRO A 20 -50.23 -23.59 -28.31
CA PRO A 20 -50.84 -22.28 -28.19
C PRO A 20 -49.72 -21.22 -28.24
N VAL A 21 -49.95 -20.25 -29.09
CA VAL A 21 -49.22 -19.01 -29.23
C VAL A 21 -48.90 -18.41 -27.84
N ALA A 22 -47.62 -18.45 -27.47
CA ALA A 22 -47.14 -17.72 -26.28
C ALA A 22 -47.01 -16.26 -26.66
N SER A 23 -47.87 -15.46 -26.09
CA SER A 23 -47.84 -14.03 -26.08
C SER A 23 -46.46 -13.52 -25.53
N THR A 24 -45.78 -12.78 -26.35
CA THR A 24 -44.57 -12.01 -25.99
C THR A 24 -44.89 -11.09 -24.79
N PRO A 25 -44.15 -11.13 -23.71
CA PRO A 25 -44.27 -10.08 -22.68
C PRO A 25 -43.66 -8.78 -23.23
N PRO A 26 -44.39 -7.66 -23.22
CA PRO A 26 -43.79 -6.36 -23.45
C PRO A 26 -43.11 -5.95 -22.16
N ALA A 27 -41.92 -5.45 -22.21
CA ALA A 27 -41.26 -4.64 -21.21
C ALA A 27 -39.87 -5.13 -20.81
N GLN A 28 -38.94 -4.88 -21.67
CA GLN A 28 -37.54 -4.67 -21.23
C GLN A 28 -36.95 -3.40 -21.80
N GLU A 29 -37.77 -2.42 -22.18
CA GLU A 29 -37.29 -1.17 -22.77
C GLU A 29 -37.13 -0.03 -21.73
N SER A 30 -37.49 -0.25 -20.46
CA SER A 30 -37.40 0.80 -19.43
C SER A 30 -36.16 0.72 -18.54
N VAL A 31 -35.25 -0.24 -18.74
CA VAL A 31 -34.05 -0.38 -17.91
C VAL A 31 -32.81 0.31 -18.54
N SER A 32 -32.89 0.69 -19.80
CA SER A 32 -31.75 1.27 -20.53
C SER A 32 -31.47 2.75 -20.25
N LEU A 33 -32.38 3.48 -19.60
CA LEU A 33 -32.22 4.92 -19.37
C LEU A 33 -31.65 5.31 -17.99
N VAL A 34 -31.48 4.34 -17.09
CA VAL A 34 -30.90 4.60 -15.76
C VAL A 34 -29.40 4.19 -15.69
N SER A 35 -28.91 3.53 -16.72
CA SER A 35 -27.54 3.02 -16.77
C SER A 35 -26.38 4.05 -16.86
N PRO A 36 -26.57 5.29 -17.28
CA PRO A 36 -25.45 6.25 -17.36
C PRO A 36 -25.08 6.92 -16.03
N LEU A 37 -25.86 6.70 -14.96
CA LEU A 37 -25.59 7.32 -13.64
C LEU A 37 -25.02 6.34 -12.61
N LEU A 38 -24.77 5.10 -12.99
CA LEU A 38 -23.97 4.19 -12.16
C LEU A 38 -22.53 4.64 -12.29
N VAL A 39 -22.08 5.44 -11.33
CA VAL A 39 -20.64 5.69 -11.10
C VAL A 39 -19.97 4.34 -11.11
N ASN A 40 -19.18 4.05 -12.15
CA ASN A 40 -18.40 2.84 -12.20
C ASN A 40 -17.62 2.73 -10.88
N PRO A 41 -17.71 1.63 -10.14
CA PRO A 41 -16.91 1.47 -8.95
C PRO A 41 -15.44 1.64 -9.34
N PRO A 42 -14.61 2.22 -8.47
CA PRO A 42 -13.20 2.44 -8.75
C PRO A 42 -12.59 1.13 -9.24
N GLN A 43 -12.08 1.11 -10.46
CA GLN A 43 -11.49 -0.11 -11.03
C GLN A 43 -10.35 -0.58 -10.13
N ALA A 44 -10.37 -1.85 -9.76
CA ALA A 44 -9.27 -2.47 -9.03
C ALA A 44 -7.98 -2.34 -9.86
N LEU A 45 -6.86 -2.06 -9.20
CA LEU A 45 -5.57 -1.97 -9.87
C LEU A 45 -5.15 -3.35 -10.42
N THR A 46 -4.42 -3.34 -11.54
CA THR A 46 -3.75 -4.55 -11.99
C THR A 46 -2.59 -4.91 -11.04
N PRO A 47 -2.19 -6.18 -10.93
CA PRO A 47 -1.03 -6.57 -10.11
C PRO A 47 0.26 -5.83 -10.49
N GLY A 48 0.40 -5.47 -11.78
CA GLY A 48 1.52 -4.66 -12.27
C GLY A 48 1.49 -3.23 -11.75
N ASP A 49 0.30 -2.60 -11.77
CA ASP A 49 0.12 -1.25 -11.25
C ASP A 49 0.32 -1.21 -9.73
N GLU A 50 -0.21 -2.19 -8.99
CA GLU A 50 0.00 -2.29 -7.53
C GLU A 50 1.48 -2.34 -7.19
N ARG A 51 2.25 -3.16 -7.91
CA ARG A 51 3.69 -3.26 -7.73
C ARG A 51 4.38 -1.94 -8.03
N THR A 52 4.03 -1.30 -9.14
CA THR A 52 4.61 -0.01 -9.53
C THR A 52 4.38 1.07 -8.46
N TRP A 53 3.15 1.21 -7.97
CA TRP A 53 2.86 2.19 -6.93
C TRP A 53 3.47 1.84 -5.57
N GLY A 54 3.59 0.55 -5.25
CA GLY A 54 4.32 0.08 -4.08
C GLY A 54 5.81 0.45 -4.14
N ILE A 55 6.45 0.27 -5.30
CA ILE A 55 7.85 0.70 -5.54
C ILE A 55 7.98 2.21 -5.38
N LEU A 56 7.10 3.00 -6.02
CA LEU A 56 7.12 4.46 -5.94
C LEU A 56 6.93 4.96 -4.51
N ALA A 57 6.10 4.28 -3.72
CA ALA A 57 5.91 4.59 -2.31
C ALA A 57 7.22 4.46 -1.51
N HIS A 58 8.02 3.44 -1.77
CA HIS A 58 9.33 3.28 -1.13
C HIS A 58 10.39 4.24 -1.70
N LEU A 59 10.41 4.44 -3.02
CA LEU A 59 11.34 5.38 -3.66
C LEU A 59 11.03 6.84 -3.33
N SER A 60 9.85 7.17 -2.81
CA SER A 60 9.52 8.51 -2.35
C SER A 60 10.56 9.06 -1.35
N THR A 61 11.23 8.17 -0.60
CA THR A 61 12.32 8.56 0.31
C THR A 61 13.45 9.32 -0.37
N LEU A 62 13.69 9.08 -1.67
CA LEU A 62 14.72 9.78 -2.44
C LEU A 62 14.38 11.26 -2.66
N LEU A 63 13.10 11.64 -2.62
CA LEU A 63 12.68 13.04 -2.71
C LEU A 63 13.22 13.88 -1.55
N ASN A 64 13.52 13.25 -0.42
CA ASN A 64 14.11 13.94 0.73
C ASN A 64 15.50 14.51 0.41
N LEU A 65 16.25 13.91 -0.53
CA LEU A 65 17.56 14.42 -0.95
C LEU A 65 17.47 15.79 -1.64
N VAL A 66 16.36 16.04 -2.34
CA VAL A 66 16.18 17.28 -3.12
C VAL A 66 15.36 18.31 -2.34
N THR A 67 14.34 17.87 -1.64
CA THR A 67 13.33 18.73 -1.01
C THR A 67 13.50 18.84 0.52
N GLY A 68 14.32 17.99 1.12
CA GLY A 68 14.44 17.82 2.57
C GLY A 68 13.28 17.04 3.21
N PHE A 69 12.06 17.16 2.70
CA PHE A 69 10.87 16.58 3.34
C PHE A 69 9.80 16.07 2.35
N GLY A 70 10.07 16.03 1.07
CA GLY A 70 9.09 15.63 0.05
C GLY A 70 8.70 14.15 0.08
N GLY A 71 9.54 13.30 0.62
CA GLY A 71 9.30 11.85 0.65
C GLY A 71 8.05 11.43 1.41
N PRO A 72 7.85 11.81 2.67
CA PRO A 72 6.64 11.52 3.42
C PRO A 72 5.38 12.09 2.75
N ILE A 73 5.47 13.27 2.15
CA ILE A 73 4.35 13.89 1.44
C ILE A 73 3.96 13.07 0.21
N ALA A 74 4.93 12.65 -0.59
CA ALA A 74 4.67 11.81 -1.76
C ALA A 74 4.08 10.45 -1.37
N ALA A 75 4.60 9.81 -0.33
CA ALA A 75 4.04 8.56 0.20
C ALA A 75 2.61 8.77 0.72
N LEU A 76 2.32 9.88 1.40
CA LEU A 76 0.97 10.24 1.85
C LEU A 76 0.01 10.41 0.66
N ILE A 77 0.43 11.10 -0.39
CA ILE A 77 -0.39 11.29 -1.60
C ILE A 77 -0.73 9.93 -2.22
N ILE A 78 0.26 9.04 -2.37
CA ILE A 78 0.03 7.68 -2.88
C ILE A 78 -0.98 6.95 -1.98
N TYR A 79 -0.80 7.01 -0.66
CA TYR A 79 -1.74 6.39 0.29
C TYR A 79 -3.16 6.91 0.09
N LEU A 80 -3.37 8.24 0.05
CA LEU A 80 -4.70 8.84 -0.05
C LEU A 80 -5.41 8.49 -1.37
N ILE A 81 -4.65 8.38 -2.47
CA ILE A 81 -5.20 8.02 -3.78
C ILE A 81 -5.62 6.54 -3.83
N TYR A 82 -4.86 5.66 -3.19
CA TYR A 82 -5.01 4.22 -3.37
C TYR A 82 -5.57 3.45 -2.17
N LYS A 83 -5.77 4.09 -1.01
CA LYS A 83 -6.23 3.42 0.23
C LYS A 83 -7.54 2.64 0.06
N ASP A 84 -8.45 3.13 -0.77
CA ASP A 84 -9.75 2.50 -1.03
C ASP A 84 -9.77 1.63 -2.30
N ARG A 85 -8.63 1.52 -3.02
CA ARG A 85 -8.50 0.81 -4.29
C ARG A 85 -7.56 -0.38 -4.24
N SER A 86 -6.53 -0.33 -3.40
CA SER A 86 -5.55 -1.41 -3.23
C SER A 86 -4.98 -1.41 -1.82
N ARG A 87 -5.26 -2.48 -1.08
CA ARG A 87 -4.67 -2.70 0.25
C ARG A 87 -3.16 -2.84 0.18
N PHE A 88 -2.64 -3.42 -0.88
CA PHE A 88 -1.21 -3.58 -1.09
C PHE A 88 -0.51 -2.22 -1.20
N VAL A 89 -0.98 -1.35 -2.10
CA VAL A 89 -0.42 -0.01 -2.26
C VAL A 89 -0.59 0.83 -0.99
N ALA A 90 -1.77 0.78 -0.37
CA ALA A 90 -2.04 1.49 0.88
C ALA A 90 -1.07 1.08 1.99
N TYR A 91 -0.81 -0.21 2.14
CA TYR A 91 0.15 -0.73 3.11
C TYR A 91 1.56 -0.21 2.87
N HIS A 92 2.08 -0.35 1.64
CA HIS A 92 3.43 0.10 1.31
C HIS A 92 3.59 1.61 1.41
N ALA A 93 2.59 2.38 1.01
CA ALA A 93 2.62 3.84 1.10
C ALA A 93 2.57 4.32 2.56
N LEU A 94 1.66 3.77 3.38
CA LEU A 94 1.51 4.18 4.76
C LEU A 94 2.74 3.81 5.60
N GLN A 95 3.28 2.59 5.44
CA GLN A 95 4.49 2.19 6.17
C GLN A 95 5.71 3.02 5.75
N SER A 96 5.85 3.35 4.46
CA SER A 96 6.94 4.21 3.98
C SER A 96 6.84 5.61 4.56
N MET A 97 5.64 6.20 4.55
CA MET A 97 5.38 7.50 5.14
C MET A 97 5.75 7.53 6.63
N VAL A 98 5.18 6.60 7.41
CA VAL A 98 5.40 6.56 8.87
C VAL A 98 6.86 6.31 9.20
N PHE A 99 7.53 5.40 8.48
CA PHE A 99 8.95 5.14 8.65
C PHE A 99 9.78 6.41 8.43
N GLN A 100 9.52 7.14 7.35
CA GLN A 100 10.22 8.39 7.04
C GLN A 100 9.95 9.46 8.10
N LEU A 101 8.70 9.58 8.58
CA LEU A 101 8.35 10.53 9.65
C LEU A 101 9.14 10.24 10.94
N ILE A 102 9.22 8.98 11.36
CA ILE A 102 9.96 8.60 12.58
C ILE A 102 11.43 8.96 12.46
N TRP A 103 12.07 8.65 11.32
CA TRP A 103 13.50 8.90 11.16
C TRP A 103 13.85 10.37 10.96
N TRP A 104 13.03 11.12 10.22
CA TRP A 104 13.27 12.54 9.99
C TRP A 104 12.89 13.41 11.19
N PHE A 105 11.68 13.27 11.70
CA PHE A 105 11.25 14.06 12.86
C PHE A 105 11.79 13.52 14.16
N GLY A 106 11.77 12.21 14.39
CA GLY A 106 12.27 11.60 15.61
C GLY A 106 13.75 11.92 15.82
N GLY A 107 14.58 11.75 14.79
CA GLY A 107 15.99 12.12 14.83
C GLY A 107 16.21 13.61 15.08
N GLY A 108 15.47 14.48 14.36
CA GLY A 108 15.55 15.92 14.52
C GLY A 108 15.14 16.40 15.92
N ILE A 109 14.06 15.85 16.46
CA ILE A 109 13.61 16.15 17.84
C ILE A 109 14.65 15.73 18.87
N LEU A 110 15.24 14.54 18.73
CA LEU A 110 16.28 14.07 19.63
C LEU A 110 17.52 14.98 19.61
N ILE A 111 17.97 15.38 18.41
CA ILE A 111 19.07 16.32 18.27
C ILE A 111 18.71 17.66 18.91
N GLY A 112 17.52 18.19 18.62
CA GLY A 112 17.06 19.48 19.17
C GLY A 112 16.98 19.48 20.69
N LEU A 113 16.40 18.45 21.30
CA LEU A 113 16.31 18.28 22.76
C LEU A 113 17.70 18.19 23.39
N MET A 114 18.58 17.40 22.81
CA MET A 114 19.96 17.27 23.31
C MET A 114 20.69 18.63 23.29
N TRP A 115 20.63 19.37 22.19
CA TRP A 115 21.27 20.69 22.10
C TRP A 115 20.61 21.72 23.02
N ALA A 116 19.31 21.64 23.26
CA ALA A 116 18.63 22.49 24.24
C ALA A 116 19.15 22.23 25.67
N VAL A 117 19.35 20.96 26.04
CA VAL A 117 19.93 20.59 27.35
C VAL A 117 21.38 21.05 27.46
N VAL A 118 22.21 20.76 26.45
CA VAL A 118 23.63 21.18 26.45
C VAL A 118 23.75 22.70 26.47
N GLY A 119 22.92 23.43 25.70
CA GLY A 119 22.89 24.89 25.72
C GLY A 119 22.50 25.46 27.09
N GLY A 120 21.45 24.93 27.69
CA GLY A 120 21.03 25.33 29.05
C GLY A 120 22.12 25.10 30.11
N LEU A 121 22.75 23.92 30.10
CA LEU A 121 23.85 23.59 31.00
C LEU A 121 25.11 24.39 30.74
N SER A 122 25.30 24.93 29.54
CA SER A 122 26.46 25.79 29.19
C SER A 122 26.40 27.13 29.91
N MET A 123 25.23 27.58 30.33
CA MET A 123 25.07 28.79 31.17
C MET A 123 25.79 28.68 32.52
N ILE A 124 25.99 27.47 33.01
CA ILE A 124 26.72 27.15 34.26
C ILE A 124 28.06 26.43 33.96
N LEU A 125 28.59 26.58 32.77
CA LEU A 125 29.84 26.00 32.27
C LEU A 125 29.88 24.49 32.11
N VAL A 126 28.96 23.74 32.74
CA VAL A 126 28.89 22.26 32.66
C VAL A 126 28.59 21.78 31.23
N GLY A 127 27.73 22.49 30.52
CA GLY A 127 27.34 22.12 29.16
C GLY A 127 28.51 22.19 28.17
N ILE A 128 29.50 23.07 28.42
CA ILE A 128 30.67 23.19 27.55
C ILE A 128 31.45 21.87 27.46
N ILE A 129 31.55 21.15 28.56
CA ILE A 129 32.20 19.83 28.62
C ILE A 129 31.41 18.79 27.81
N LEU A 130 30.10 18.96 27.69
CA LEU A 130 29.20 18.04 26.95
C LEU A 130 29.19 18.29 25.44
N ILE A 131 29.66 19.46 24.95
CA ILE A 131 29.64 19.80 23.52
C ILE A 131 30.27 18.71 22.63
N PRO A 132 31.50 18.21 22.91
CA PRO A 132 32.10 17.18 22.04
C PRO A 132 31.26 15.91 21.96
N PHE A 133 30.63 15.49 23.08
CA PHE A 133 29.75 14.35 23.09
C PHE A 133 28.45 14.61 22.31
N ALA A 134 27.91 15.83 22.41
CA ALA A 134 26.72 16.25 21.66
C ALA A 134 27.02 16.27 20.14
N ILE A 135 28.19 16.75 19.74
CA ILE A 135 28.62 16.71 18.34
C ILE A 135 28.71 15.27 17.84
N LEU A 136 29.40 14.39 18.59
CA LEU A 136 29.50 12.97 18.22
C LEU A 136 28.13 12.31 18.10
N PHE A 137 27.25 12.54 19.05
CA PHE A 137 25.89 12.01 19.04
C PHE A 137 25.08 12.55 17.84
N THR A 138 25.21 13.86 17.54
CA THR A 138 24.58 14.45 16.35
C THR A 138 25.06 13.78 15.07
N LEU A 139 26.37 13.56 14.93
CA LEU A 139 26.94 12.89 13.75
C LEU A 139 26.42 11.45 13.61
N LEU A 140 26.30 10.71 14.72
CA LEU A 140 25.71 9.37 14.72
C LEU A 140 24.24 9.39 14.29
N LEU A 141 23.45 10.34 14.82
CA LEU A 141 22.04 10.47 14.45
C LEU A 141 21.84 10.88 12.99
N LEU A 142 22.78 11.65 12.40
CA LEU A 142 22.74 12.00 10.98
C LEU A 142 22.99 10.81 10.03
N LEU A 143 23.52 9.70 10.53
CA LEU A 143 23.60 8.44 9.75
C LEU A 143 22.24 7.75 9.58
N LEU A 144 21.27 8.02 10.46
CA LEU A 144 19.96 7.39 10.41
C LEU A 144 19.16 7.73 9.14
N PRO A 145 19.07 9.00 8.69
CA PRO A 145 18.45 9.33 7.42
C PRO A 145 19.11 8.62 6.22
N ALA A 146 20.44 8.50 6.22
CA ALA A 146 21.15 7.76 5.18
C ALA A 146 20.77 6.26 5.19
N GLY A 147 20.71 5.65 6.37
CA GLY A 147 20.21 4.29 6.54
C GLY A 147 18.76 4.13 6.08
N ALA A 148 17.90 5.11 6.39
CA ALA A 148 16.51 5.12 5.96
C ALA A 148 16.36 5.21 4.43
N LEU A 149 17.21 5.98 3.75
CA LEU A 149 17.26 6.03 2.28
C LEU A 149 17.60 4.65 1.69
N VAL A 150 18.67 4.04 2.17
CA VAL A 150 19.09 2.69 1.72
C VAL A 150 17.97 1.68 1.97
N TYR A 151 17.36 1.72 3.15
CA TYR A 151 16.28 0.79 3.51
C TYR A 151 15.03 0.99 2.67
N GLY A 152 14.70 2.23 2.28
CA GLY A 152 13.63 2.53 1.33
C GLY A 152 13.92 1.95 -0.06
N VAL A 153 15.15 2.09 -0.56
CA VAL A 153 15.54 1.49 -1.84
C VAL A 153 15.47 -0.04 -1.78
N VAL A 154 15.91 -0.66 -0.68
CA VAL A 154 15.78 -2.12 -0.47
C VAL A 154 14.30 -2.53 -0.50
N GLY A 155 13.41 -1.76 0.14
CA GLY A 155 11.97 -1.98 0.09
C GLY A 155 11.42 -1.95 -1.34
N ALA A 156 11.81 -0.95 -2.12
CA ALA A 156 11.41 -0.83 -3.53
C ALA A 156 11.88 -2.03 -4.37
N VAL A 157 13.12 -2.49 -4.17
CA VAL A 157 13.67 -3.67 -4.87
C VAL A 157 12.91 -4.94 -4.49
N GLN A 158 12.61 -5.15 -3.21
CA GLN A 158 11.87 -6.33 -2.77
C GLN A 158 10.44 -6.34 -3.30
N VAL A 159 9.75 -5.19 -3.30
CA VAL A 159 8.42 -5.04 -3.91
C VAL A 159 8.47 -5.31 -5.41
N ASN A 160 9.51 -4.85 -6.11
CA ASN A 160 9.72 -5.16 -7.53
C ASN A 160 9.88 -6.67 -7.80
N GLN A 161 10.52 -7.38 -6.89
CA GLN A 161 10.66 -8.84 -6.94
C GLN A 161 9.39 -9.60 -6.55
N GLY A 162 8.33 -8.91 -6.17
CA GLY A 162 7.06 -9.50 -5.74
C GLY A 162 7.05 -9.92 -4.26
N HIS A 163 8.03 -9.51 -3.48
CA HIS A 163 8.05 -9.79 -2.05
C HIS A 163 7.21 -8.75 -1.29
N ASP A 164 6.52 -9.21 -0.25
CA ASP A 164 5.78 -8.36 0.68
C ASP A 164 6.78 -7.75 1.70
N PHE A 165 7.39 -6.62 1.31
CA PHE A 165 8.36 -5.94 2.14
C PHE A 165 7.71 -5.31 3.37
N LYS A 166 8.37 -5.48 4.52
CA LYS A 166 7.94 -4.95 5.80
C LYS A 166 9.08 -4.17 6.47
N TYR A 167 8.85 -2.90 6.80
CA TYR A 167 9.76 -2.16 7.66
C TYR A 167 9.74 -2.73 9.08
N TRP A 168 10.92 -3.06 9.60
CA TRP A 168 11.09 -3.72 10.90
C TRP A 168 10.33 -3.04 12.06
N LEU A 169 10.33 -1.72 12.11
CA LEU A 169 9.74 -0.98 13.25
C LEU A 169 8.24 -0.71 13.09
N VAL A 170 7.77 -0.47 11.88
CA VAL A 170 6.42 0.07 11.64
C VAL A 170 5.50 -0.86 10.85
N GLY A 171 6.05 -1.87 10.17
CA GLY A 171 5.29 -2.67 9.23
C GLY A 171 4.13 -3.44 9.88
N ASP A 172 4.35 -4.04 11.05
CA ASP A 172 3.30 -4.78 11.75
C ASP A 172 2.21 -3.85 12.29
N TRP A 173 2.60 -2.72 12.86
CA TRP A 173 1.65 -1.72 13.34
C TRP A 173 0.77 -1.17 12.20
N VAL A 174 1.37 -0.82 11.06
CA VAL A 174 0.63 -0.34 9.89
C VAL A 174 -0.31 -1.42 9.36
N ARG A 175 0.15 -2.67 9.33
CA ARG A 175 -0.69 -3.80 8.89
C ARG A 175 -1.91 -3.97 9.81
N GLY A 176 -1.70 -3.99 11.11
CA GLY A 176 -2.77 -4.05 12.11
C GLY A 176 -3.78 -2.90 11.96
N THR A 177 -3.30 -1.68 11.75
CA THR A 177 -4.16 -0.50 11.53
C THR A 177 -5.05 -0.64 10.30
N LEU A 178 -4.54 -1.23 9.22
CA LEU A 178 -5.30 -1.42 7.97
C LEU A 178 -6.23 -2.63 8.01
N THR A 179 -5.97 -3.60 8.87
CA THR A 179 -6.80 -4.82 8.99
C THR A 179 -7.81 -4.74 10.12
N GLY A 180 -7.69 -3.75 11.01
CA GLY A 180 -8.56 -3.61 12.18
C GLY A 180 -8.28 -4.65 13.26
N ALA A 181 -7.07 -5.23 13.27
CA ALA A 181 -6.63 -6.23 14.24
C ALA A 181 -5.86 -5.60 15.41
#